data_ee16589aa7fed5cd4fbd7b296ff45b73
#
_entry.id   ee16589aa7fed5cd4fbd7b296ff45b73
#
_cell.length_a   1.000
_cell.length_b   1.000
_cell.length_c   1.000
_cell.angle_alpha   90.00
_cell.angle_beta   90.00
_cell.angle_gamma   90.00
#
_symmetry.space_group_name_H-M   'P 1'
#
loop_
_entity.id
_entity.type
_entity.pdbx_description
1 polymer ?
#
loop_
_entity_poly.entity_id
_entity_poly.type
_entity_poly.pdbx_seq_one_letter_code
_entity_poly.pdbx_strand_id
1 'polypeptide(L)'
;MKSMTGFGRAERSSDGISVSLQVSSVNRKNMEVVCSLPKEFQHLERKVVEATRARAGRGRFQFSLEIRNERNAAVGLPSDAQIDAGLDRLKDVLKRRGLADTIDATTIVNLAKLIEAETPKLPEKVVEQLLLGCVEAALDELVAMRAQEGAALKLDLGTRCQSILDTILKIKVMPPGMVAKYRENLYGRLARSGLEIDLD
;
A
#
# COMPACT_ATOMS: atom_id res chain seq x y z
N MET A 1 -9.12 20.81 -2.12
CA MET A 1 -7.76 20.25 -2.17
C MET A 1 -7.86 18.75 -1.91
N LYS A 2 -7.06 17.88 -2.57
CA LYS A 2 -7.01 16.44 -2.25
C LYS A 2 -5.60 16.13 -1.76
N SER A 3 -5.47 15.32 -0.71
CA SER A 3 -4.18 14.79 -0.29
C SER A 3 -3.60 13.84 -1.34
N MET A 4 -2.32 13.55 -1.26
CA MET A 4 -1.64 12.56 -2.11
C MET A 4 -1.38 11.25 -1.38
N THR A 5 -1.51 11.26 -0.06
CA THR A 5 -1.48 10.06 0.79
C THR A 5 -2.89 9.53 0.95
N GLY A 6 -3.03 8.24 1.08
CA GLY A 6 -4.31 7.59 1.29
C GLY A 6 -4.16 6.08 1.31
N PHE A 7 -5.18 5.45 1.83
CA PHE A 7 -5.30 4.01 1.95
C PHE A 7 -6.73 3.60 1.62
N GLY A 8 -6.89 2.43 1.03
CA GLY A 8 -8.18 1.81 0.82
C GLY A 8 -8.07 0.30 0.89
N ARG A 9 -9.10 -0.36 1.35
CA ARG A 9 -9.19 -1.80 1.46
C ARG A 9 -10.55 -2.27 0.99
N ALA A 10 -10.59 -3.39 0.31
CA ALA A 10 -11.84 -4.05 -0.03
C ALA A 10 -11.66 -5.56 0.05
N GLU A 11 -12.74 -6.23 0.42
CA GLU A 11 -12.81 -7.68 0.46
C GLU A 11 -14.13 -8.13 -0.19
N ARG A 12 -14.04 -9.15 -1.03
CA ARG A 12 -15.21 -9.77 -1.68
C ARG A 12 -15.03 -11.26 -1.72
N SER A 13 -16.13 -11.98 -1.56
CA SER A 13 -16.15 -13.45 -1.62
C SER A 13 -17.27 -13.93 -2.53
N SER A 14 -17.00 -15.00 -3.27
CA SER A 14 -17.98 -15.76 -4.07
C SER A 14 -17.49 -17.18 -4.25
N ASP A 15 -18.41 -18.14 -4.21
CA ASP A 15 -18.12 -19.55 -4.43
C ASP A 15 -17.04 -20.16 -3.55
N GLY A 16 -16.90 -19.66 -2.30
CA GLY A 16 -15.88 -20.10 -1.34
C GLY A 16 -14.47 -19.58 -1.69
N ILE A 17 -14.37 -18.56 -2.53
CA ILE A 17 -13.15 -17.83 -2.82
C ILE A 17 -13.30 -16.43 -2.21
N SER A 18 -12.35 -16.02 -1.40
CA SER A 18 -12.27 -14.67 -0.84
C SER A 18 -11.07 -13.93 -1.43
N VAL A 19 -11.30 -12.71 -1.88
CA VAL A 19 -10.29 -11.82 -2.43
C VAL A 19 -10.24 -10.57 -1.56
N SER A 20 -9.12 -10.33 -0.92
CA SER A 20 -8.83 -9.13 -0.14
C SER A 20 -7.77 -8.30 -0.87
N LEU A 21 -8.06 -7.01 -1.07
CA LEU A 21 -7.18 -6.09 -1.76
C LEU A 21 -6.97 -4.85 -0.91
N GLN A 22 -5.72 -4.44 -0.80
CA GLN A 22 -5.32 -3.20 -0.15
C GLN A 22 -4.59 -2.32 -1.15
N VAL A 23 -4.86 -1.03 -1.11
CA VAL A 23 -4.17 -0.02 -1.90
C VAL A 23 -3.69 1.11 -1.01
N SER A 24 -2.43 1.49 -1.17
CA SER A 24 -1.86 2.67 -0.52
C SER A 24 -1.33 3.63 -1.57
N SER A 25 -1.36 4.93 -1.28
CA SER A 25 -0.78 5.94 -2.15
C SER A 25 0.14 6.89 -1.39
N VAL A 26 1.25 7.25 -2.04
CA VAL A 26 2.20 8.24 -1.54
C VAL A 26 2.49 9.29 -2.61
N ASN A 27 2.98 10.45 -2.16
CA ASN A 27 3.29 11.55 -3.08
C ASN A 27 4.44 11.17 -4.03
N ARG A 28 4.18 11.26 -5.33
CA ARG A 28 5.16 11.15 -6.41
C ARG A 28 4.80 12.11 -7.53
N LYS A 29 5.82 12.65 -8.22
CA LYS A 29 5.64 13.56 -9.36
C LYS A 29 4.90 12.88 -10.51
N ASN A 30 5.31 11.67 -10.83
CA ASN A 30 4.72 10.84 -11.89
C ASN A 30 3.79 9.78 -11.27
N MET A 31 2.87 9.29 -12.07
CA MET A 31 2.04 8.17 -11.71
C MET A 31 2.84 6.87 -11.84
N GLU A 32 2.92 6.11 -10.77
CA GLU A 32 3.54 4.80 -10.68
C GLU A 32 2.55 3.85 -10.01
N VAL A 33 2.28 2.72 -10.63
CA VAL A 33 1.40 1.69 -10.07
C VAL A 33 2.23 0.41 -9.91
N VAL A 34 2.28 -0.10 -8.70
CA VAL A 34 2.98 -1.34 -8.35
C VAL A 34 1.93 -2.33 -7.86
N CYS A 35 1.78 -3.45 -8.57
CA CYS A 35 0.84 -4.50 -8.24
C CYS A 35 1.59 -5.77 -7.84
N SER A 36 1.34 -6.26 -6.63
CA SER A 36 1.80 -7.59 -6.20
C SER A 36 0.69 -8.60 -6.45
N LEU A 37 0.59 -9.07 -7.70
CA LEU A 37 -0.37 -10.08 -8.13
C LEU A 37 0.30 -11.46 -8.23
N PRO A 38 -0.39 -12.56 -7.89
CA PRO A 38 0.07 -13.91 -8.19
C PRO A 38 0.32 -14.07 -9.70
N LYS A 39 1.28 -14.92 -10.08
CA LYS A 39 1.70 -15.12 -11.48
C LYS A 39 0.53 -15.42 -12.44
N GLU A 40 -0.45 -16.16 -11.95
CA GLU A 40 -1.64 -16.56 -12.70
C GLU A 40 -2.53 -15.37 -13.10
N PHE A 41 -2.49 -14.26 -12.31
CA PHE A 41 -3.34 -13.09 -12.50
C PHE A 41 -2.55 -11.84 -12.94
N GLN A 42 -1.29 -11.98 -13.33
CA GLN A 42 -0.47 -10.84 -13.80
C GLN A 42 -1.07 -10.14 -15.03
N HIS A 43 -1.80 -10.88 -15.88
CA HIS A 43 -2.49 -10.30 -17.03
C HIS A 43 -3.56 -9.25 -16.66
N LEU A 44 -4.04 -9.26 -15.40
CA LEU A 44 -5.01 -8.29 -14.89
C LEU A 44 -4.35 -6.97 -14.45
N GLU A 45 -3.02 -6.91 -14.35
CA GLU A 45 -2.30 -5.71 -13.92
C GLU A 45 -2.66 -4.49 -14.76
N ARG A 46 -2.78 -4.67 -16.08
CA ARG A 46 -3.18 -3.59 -16.98
C ARG A 46 -4.54 -2.99 -16.62
N LYS A 47 -5.53 -3.81 -16.27
CA LYS A 47 -6.86 -3.35 -15.86
C LYS A 47 -6.79 -2.58 -14.54
N VAL A 48 -5.96 -3.01 -13.59
CA VAL A 48 -5.73 -2.31 -12.32
C VAL A 48 -5.09 -0.94 -12.57
N VAL A 49 -4.10 -0.86 -13.47
CA VAL A 49 -3.45 0.40 -13.86
C VAL A 49 -4.45 1.35 -14.51
N GLU A 50 -5.28 0.87 -15.43
CA GLU A 50 -6.30 1.67 -16.12
C GLU A 50 -7.36 2.21 -15.12
N ALA A 51 -7.85 1.35 -14.21
CA ALA A 51 -8.79 1.76 -13.16
C ALA A 51 -8.18 2.82 -12.21
N THR A 52 -6.90 2.68 -11.90
CA THR A 52 -6.18 3.65 -11.04
C THR A 52 -6.02 4.99 -11.77
N ARG A 53 -5.66 4.98 -13.06
CA ARG A 53 -5.52 6.20 -13.88
C ARG A 53 -6.81 6.97 -14.01
N ALA A 54 -7.94 6.30 -14.08
CA ALA A 54 -9.25 6.94 -14.15
C ALA A 54 -9.60 7.74 -12.88
N ARG A 55 -9.03 7.36 -11.72
CA ARG A 55 -9.36 7.96 -10.41
C ARG A 55 -8.28 8.89 -9.86
N ALA A 56 -7.03 8.76 -10.33
CA ALA A 56 -5.90 9.53 -9.81
C ALA A 56 -4.91 9.92 -10.91
N GLY A 57 -4.48 11.19 -10.92
CA GLY A 57 -3.59 11.73 -11.96
C GLY A 57 -2.09 11.59 -11.64
N ARG A 58 -1.70 11.45 -10.37
CA ARG A 58 -0.30 11.36 -9.92
C ARG A 58 -0.18 10.68 -8.56
N GLY A 59 1.00 10.15 -8.28
CA GLY A 59 1.33 9.44 -7.05
C GLY A 59 1.85 8.04 -7.32
N ARG A 60 2.48 7.43 -6.33
CA ARG A 60 2.81 6.00 -6.35
C ARG A 60 1.72 5.24 -5.62
N PHE A 61 1.13 4.28 -6.31
CA PHE A 61 0.08 3.39 -5.80
C PHE A 61 0.66 2.00 -5.65
N GLN A 62 0.50 1.43 -4.47
CA GLN A 62 0.94 0.07 -4.19
C GLN A 62 -0.27 -0.78 -3.83
N PHE A 63 -0.49 -1.81 -4.64
CA PHE A 63 -1.56 -2.78 -4.45
C PHE A 63 -0.99 -4.07 -3.88
N SER A 64 -1.65 -4.59 -2.84
CA SER A 64 -1.40 -5.90 -2.26
C SER A 64 -2.67 -6.72 -2.32
N LEU A 65 -2.58 -7.90 -2.94
CA LEU A 65 -3.68 -8.82 -3.15
C LEU A 65 -3.46 -10.09 -2.34
N GLU A 66 -4.49 -10.53 -1.65
CA GLU A 66 -4.56 -11.82 -0.99
C GLU A 66 -5.80 -12.58 -1.49
N ILE A 67 -5.59 -13.80 -1.96
CA ILE A 67 -6.67 -14.69 -2.41
C ILE A 67 -6.69 -15.89 -1.47
N ARG A 68 -7.84 -16.16 -0.89
CA ARG A 68 -8.07 -17.32 -0.02
C ARG A 68 -9.13 -18.22 -0.64
N ASN A 69 -8.88 -19.51 -0.62
CA ASN A 69 -9.87 -20.53 -0.99
C ASN A 69 -10.40 -21.15 0.30
N GLU A 70 -11.59 -20.76 0.71
CA GLU A 70 -12.22 -21.23 1.96
C GLU A 70 -12.63 -22.71 1.90
N ARG A 71 -12.86 -23.24 0.67
CA ARG A 71 -13.16 -24.65 0.48
C ARG A 71 -11.97 -25.56 0.81
N ASN A 72 -10.75 -25.04 0.74
CA ASN A 72 -9.51 -25.76 1.04
C ASN A 72 -8.83 -25.26 2.33
N ALA A 73 -9.53 -24.49 3.16
CA ALA A 73 -9.01 -24.00 4.45
C ALA A 73 -8.81 -25.11 5.50
N ALA A 74 -9.25 -26.33 5.24
CA ALA A 74 -8.88 -27.49 6.01
C ALA A 74 -7.43 -27.85 5.66
N VAL A 75 -6.48 -27.25 6.38
CA VAL A 75 -5.08 -27.65 6.50
C VAL A 75 -4.43 -27.94 5.14
N GLY A 76 -3.37 -27.26 4.75
CA GLY A 76 -2.61 -27.50 3.52
C GLY A 76 -1.98 -28.90 3.41
N LEU A 77 -2.78 -29.91 3.68
CA LEU A 77 -2.50 -31.33 3.49
C LEU A 77 -3.02 -31.74 2.12
N PRO A 78 -2.29 -32.57 1.39
CA PRO A 78 -2.75 -33.19 0.16
C PRO A 78 -4.05 -33.96 0.42
N SER A 79 -4.90 -34.08 -0.59
CA SER A 79 -6.10 -34.93 -0.51
C SER A 79 -5.72 -36.40 -0.34
N ASP A 80 -6.62 -37.21 0.26
CA ASP A 80 -6.39 -38.66 0.40
C ASP A 80 -6.03 -39.33 -0.95
N ALA A 81 -6.70 -38.92 -2.04
CA ALA A 81 -6.40 -39.43 -3.38
C ALA A 81 -4.97 -39.09 -3.87
N GLN A 82 -4.44 -37.91 -3.49
CA GLN A 82 -3.07 -37.53 -3.82
C GLN A 82 -2.05 -38.32 -2.98
N ILE A 83 -2.38 -38.56 -1.71
CA ILE A 83 -1.55 -39.38 -0.83
C ILE A 83 -1.52 -40.83 -1.35
N ASP A 84 -2.67 -41.40 -1.68
CA ASP A 84 -2.77 -42.76 -2.22
C ASP A 84 -1.97 -42.93 -3.53
N ALA A 85 -2.14 -42.03 -4.49
CA ALA A 85 -1.35 -42.03 -5.71
C ALA A 85 0.16 -41.91 -5.48
N GLY A 86 0.54 -41.11 -4.50
CA GLY A 86 1.93 -40.98 -4.09
C GLY A 86 2.49 -42.25 -3.45
N LEU A 87 1.70 -42.91 -2.60
CA LEU A 87 2.05 -44.18 -1.96
C LEU A 87 2.21 -45.30 -2.98
N ASP A 88 1.28 -45.41 -3.94
CA ASP A 88 1.35 -46.43 -5.01
C ASP A 88 2.62 -46.26 -5.87
N ARG A 89 2.94 -45.02 -6.21
CA ARG A 89 4.18 -44.72 -6.94
C ARG A 89 5.43 -45.06 -6.11
N LEU A 90 5.41 -44.83 -4.80
CA LEU A 90 6.50 -45.17 -3.89
C LEU A 90 6.65 -46.70 -3.81
N LYS A 91 5.58 -47.47 -3.64
CA LYS A 91 5.57 -48.93 -3.64
C LYS A 91 6.15 -49.53 -4.92
N ASP A 92 5.78 -48.97 -6.06
CA ASP A 92 6.32 -49.40 -7.36
C ASP A 92 7.84 -49.18 -7.48
N VAL A 93 8.32 -48.06 -6.93
CA VAL A 93 9.76 -47.80 -6.90
C VAL A 93 10.48 -48.74 -5.97
N LEU A 94 9.97 -48.99 -4.76
CA LEU A 94 10.53 -49.90 -3.77
C LEU A 94 10.63 -51.33 -4.36
N LYS A 95 9.55 -51.78 -4.98
CA LYS A 95 9.47 -53.08 -5.66
C LYS A 95 10.51 -53.22 -6.77
N ARG A 96 10.65 -52.20 -7.63
CA ARG A 96 11.65 -52.18 -8.71
C ARG A 96 13.10 -52.18 -8.18
N ARG A 97 13.33 -51.64 -7.01
CA ARG A 97 14.65 -51.52 -6.36
C ARG A 97 14.96 -52.70 -5.44
N GLY A 98 14.01 -53.64 -5.25
CA GLY A 98 14.19 -54.78 -4.34
C GLY A 98 14.27 -54.39 -2.87
N LEU A 99 13.72 -53.26 -2.50
CA LEU A 99 13.67 -52.76 -1.13
C LEU A 99 12.42 -53.24 -0.41
N ALA A 100 12.51 -53.40 0.91
CA ALA A 100 11.36 -53.79 1.74
C ALA A 100 10.28 -52.72 1.69
N ASP A 101 9.03 -53.16 1.56
CA ASP A 101 7.82 -52.30 1.54
C ASP A 101 7.43 -52.02 2.99
N THR A 102 8.19 -51.17 3.69
CA THR A 102 7.87 -50.70 5.06
C THR A 102 7.41 -49.27 4.97
N ILE A 103 6.06 -49.09 4.78
CA ILE A 103 5.42 -47.79 4.83
C ILE A 103 4.86 -47.57 6.21
N ASP A 104 5.41 -46.59 6.91
CA ASP A 104 4.98 -46.16 8.24
C ASP A 104 4.35 -44.77 8.21
N ALA A 105 3.80 -44.31 9.36
CA ALA A 105 3.21 -43.00 9.50
C ALA A 105 4.19 -41.86 9.15
N THR A 106 5.50 -42.07 9.41
CA THR A 106 6.55 -41.08 9.10
C THR A 106 6.72 -40.92 7.61
N THR A 107 6.65 -42.03 6.86
CA THR A 107 6.70 -42.04 5.40
C THR A 107 5.49 -41.27 4.81
N ILE A 108 4.30 -41.46 5.34
CA ILE A 108 3.09 -40.72 4.91
C ILE A 108 3.23 -39.22 5.16
N VAL A 109 3.69 -38.83 6.36
CA VAL A 109 3.90 -37.42 6.70
C VAL A 109 4.97 -36.78 5.79
N ASN A 110 6.06 -37.49 5.50
CA ASN A 110 7.10 -36.97 4.61
C ASN A 110 6.61 -36.90 3.15
N LEU A 111 5.85 -37.89 2.71
CA LEU A 111 5.20 -37.87 1.39
C LEU A 111 4.24 -36.71 1.26
N ALA A 112 3.39 -36.48 2.27
CA ALA A 112 2.45 -35.36 2.30
C ALA A 112 3.16 -33.97 2.22
N LYS A 113 4.36 -33.87 2.81
CA LYS A 113 5.17 -32.64 2.70
C LYS A 113 5.81 -32.45 1.32
N LEU A 114 6.09 -33.55 0.61
CA LEU A 114 6.70 -33.50 -0.73
C LEU A 114 5.66 -33.36 -1.84
N ILE A 115 4.43 -33.81 -1.60
CA ILE A 115 3.31 -33.54 -2.50
C ILE A 115 2.94 -32.08 -2.27
N GLU A 116 3.40 -31.18 -3.15
CA GLU A 116 2.82 -29.84 -3.23
C GLU A 116 1.31 -30.05 -3.43
N ALA A 117 0.51 -29.62 -2.47
CA ALA A 117 -0.91 -29.63 -2.59
C ALA A 117 -1.21 -28.95 -3.93
N GLU A 118 -1.70 -29.70 -4.94
CA GLU A 118 -2.19 -29.09 -6.17
C GLU A 118 -3.24 -28.08 -5.73
N THR A 119 -2.85 -26.82 -5.72
CA THR A 119 -3.79 -25.73 -5.49
C THR A 119 -4.81 -25.85 -6.62
N PRO A 120 -6.05 -26.25 -6.34
CA PRO A 120 -7.04 -26.40 -7.40
C PRO A 120 -7.07 -25.09 -8.14
N LYS A 121 -6.90 -25.14 -9.46
CA LYS A 121 -6.90 -23.95 -10.31
C LYS A 121 -8.15 -23.17 -9.99
N LEU A 122 -7.95 -21.99 -9.41
CA LEU A 122 -9.05 -21.09 -9.09
C LEU A 122 -9.77 -20.72 -10.39
N PRO A 123 -11.11 -20.70 -10.39
CA PRO A 123 -11.87 -20.33 -11.59
C PRO A 123 -11.54 -18.89 -11.95
N GLU A 124 -10.74 -18.73 -13.00
CA GLU A 124 -10.13 -17.46 -13.43
C GLU A 124 -11.16 -16.33 -13.55
N LYS A 125 -12.31 -16.62 -14.16
CA LYS A 125 -13.38 -15.61 -14.34
C LYS A 125 -13.96 -15.10 -13.02
N VAL A 126 -14.10 -15.98 -12.02
CA VAL A 126 -14.63 -15.62 -10.70
C VAL A 126 -13.62 -14.72 -9.97
N VAL A 127 -12.35 -15.12 -9.98
CA VAL A 127 -11.27 -14.33 -9.36
C VAL A 127 -11.12 -12.98 -10.05
N GLU A 128 -11.19 -12.92 -11.38
CA GLU A 128 -11.14 -11.67 -12.14
C GLU A 128 -12.25 -10.71 -11.73
N GLN A 129 -13.49 -11.19 -11.65
CA GLN A 129 -14.64 -10.38 -11.25
C GLN A 129 -14.49 -9.86 -9.80
N LEU A 130 -14.09 -10.74 -8.88
CA LEU A 130 -13.85 -10.37 -7.48
C LEU A 130 -12.73 -9.35 -7.36
N LEU A 131 -11.62 -9.57 -8.07
CA LEU A 131 -10.47 -8.67 -8.07
C LEU A 131 -10.85 -7.27 -8.58
N LEU A 132 -11.48 -7.18 -9.75
CA LEU A 132 -11.87 -5.89 -10.31
C LEU A 132 -12.86 -5.16 -9.40
N GLY A 133 -13.83 -5.89 -8.82
CA GLY A 133 -14.75 -5.30 -7.85
C GLY A 133 -14.06 -4.82 -6.56
N CYS A 134 -13.01 -5.51 -6.09
CA CYS A 134 -12.19 -5.06 -4.96
C CYS A 134 -11.35 -3.84 -5.33
N VAL A 135 -10.77 -3.81 -6.54
CA VAL A 135 -9.98 -2.66 -7.03
C VAL A 135 -10.83 -1.40 -7.04
N GLU A 136 -12.04 -1.47 -7.58
CA GLU A 136 -12.95 -0.32 -7.61
C GLU A 136 -13.31 0.17 -6.21
N ALA A 137 -13.75 -0.71 -5.34
CA ALA A 137 -14.14 -0.37 -3.98
C ALA A 137 -12.96 0.20 -3.15
N ALA A 138 -11.78 -0.41 -3.23
CA ALA A 138 -10.59 0.06 -2.52
C ALA A 138 -10.11 1.43 -3.05
N LEU A 139 -10.19 1.67 -4.37
CA LEU A 139 -9.86 2.96 -4.96
C LEU A 139 -10.87 4.05 -4.54
N ASP A 140 -12.16 3.73 -4.44
CA ASP A 140 -13.17 4.67 -3.99
C ASP A 140 -12.93 5.06 -2.52
N GLU A 141 -12.59 4.12 -1.65
CA GLU A 141 -12.22 4.38 -0.25
C GLU A 141 -10.95 5.25 -0.17
N LEU A 142 -9.91 4.93 -0.94
CA LEU A 142 -8.69 5.72 -1.01
C LEU A 142 -8.98 7.16 -1.45
N VAL A 143 -9.82 7.36 -2.47
CA VAL A 143 -10.19 8.70 -2.95
C VAL A 143 -10.98 9.48 -1.89
N ALA A 144 -11.89 8.81 -1.17
CA ALA A 144 -12.64 9.41 -0.07
C ALA A 144 -11.70 9.86 1.06
N MET A 145 -10.77 9.00 1.49
CA MET A 145 -9.75 9.33 2.49
C MET A 145 -8.90 10.53 2.06
N ARG A 146 -8.41 10.55 0.81
CA ARG A 146 -7.64 11.67 0.25
C ARG A 146 -8.42 12.98 0.21
N ALA A 147 -9.73 12.90 -0.02
CA ALA A 147 -10.60 14.07 -0.01
C ALA A 147 -10.78 14.61 1.41
N GLN A 148 -11.00 13.74 2.39
CA GLN A 148 -11.15 14.10 3.79
C GLN A 148 -9.88 14.74 4.35
N GLU A 149 -8.73 14.12 4.14
CA GLU A 149 -7.43 14.66 4.56
C GLU A 149 -7.13 15.99 3.86
N GLY A 150 -7.43 16.07 2.57
CA GLY A 150 -7.28 17.31 1.80
C GLY A 150 -8.17 18.45 2.28
N ALA A 151 -9.34 18.15 2.80
CA ALA A 151 -10.22 19.16 3.40
C ALA A 151 -9.65 19.68 4.74
N ALA A 152 -9.15 18.79 5.60
CA ALA A 152 -8.50 19.16 6.86
C ALA A 152 -7.25 20.01 6.62
N LEU A 153 -6.38 19.59 5.68
CA LEU A 153 -5.19 20.37 5.30
C LEU A 153 -5.55 21.76 4.72
N LYS A 154 -6.63 21.86 3.95
CA LYS A 154 -7.09 23.15 3.43
C LYS A 154 -7.48 24.11 4.54
N LEU A 155 -8.15 23.62 5.58
CA LEU A 155 -8.56 24.42 6.74
C LEU A 155 -7.33 24.91 7.53
N ASP A 156 -6.41 23.99 7.86
CA ASP A 156 -5.17 24.31 8.61
C ASP A 156 -4.32 25.36 7.86
N LEU A 157 -4.07 25.14 6.57
CA LEU A 157 -3.33 26.08 5.74
C LEU A 157 -4.02 27.45 5.64
N GLY A 158 -5.35 27.46 5.52
CA GLY A 158 -6.13 28.70 5.50
C GLY A 158 -5.94 29.51 6.80
N THR A 159 -6.02 28.84 7.95
CA THR A 159 -5.78 29.48 9.27
C THR A 159 -4.35 30.03 9.39
N ARG A 160 -3.35 29.29 8.95
CA ARG A 160 -1.95 29.76 8.96
C ARG A 160 -1.71 30.95 8.03
N CYS A 161 -2.30 30.91 6.82
CA CYS A 161 -2.22 32.04 5.89
C CYS A 161 -2.88 33.30 6.48
N GLN A 162 -4.04 33.16 7.12
CA GLN A 162 -4.69 34.29 7.80
C GLN A 162 -3.82 34.87 8.92
N SER A 163 -3.23 34.02 9.75
CA SER A 163 -2.31 34.46 10.81
C SER A 163 -1.09 35.24 10.27
N ILE A 164 -0.54 34.80 9.12
CA ILE A 164 0.56 35.51 8.45
C ILE A 164 0.08 36.88 7.95
N LEU A 165 -1.09 36.94 7.30
CA LEU A 165 -1.66 38.19 6.82
C LEU A 165 -1.90 39.19 7.96
N ASP A 166 -2.48 38.73 9.08
CA ASP A 166 -2.71 39.56 10.27
C ASP A 166 -1.41 40.09 10.84
N THR A 167 -0.34 39.29 10.83
CA THR A 167 0.99 39.69 11.27
C THR A 167 1.58 40.76 10.35
N ILE A 168 1.47 40.58 9.04
CA ILE A 168 1.93 41.57 8.05
C ILE A 168 1.19 42.91 8.23
N LEU A 169 -0.13 42.86 8.47
CA LEU A 169 -0.91 44.05 8.73
C LEU A 169 -0.46 44.77 9.98
N LYS A 170 -0.17 44.05 11.07
CA LYS A 170 0.40 44.67 12.30
C LYS A 170 1.75 45.33 12.03
N ILE A 171 2.64 44.70 11.24
CA ILE A 171 3.93 45.26 10.87
C ILE A 171 3.74 46.55 10.04
N LYS A 172 2.82 46.57 9.09
CA LYS A 172 2.54 47.76 8.24
C LYS A 172 2.08 48.96 9.03
N VAL A 173 1.39 48.76 10.16
CA VAL A 173 0.86 49.82 11.02
C VAL A 173 1.93 50.30 12.01
N MET A 174 3.08 49.61 12.13
CA MET A 174 4.16 50.04 12.99
C MET A 174 4.76 51.37 12.50
N PRO A 175 4.95 52.35 13.39
CA PRO A 175 5.47 53.67 12.99
C PRO A 175 6.80 53.54 12.27
N PRO A 176 6.99 54.26 11.12
CA PRO A 176 8.26 54.23 10.38
C PRO A 176 9.47 54.68 11.20
N GLY A 177 9.26 55.45 12.27
CA GLY A 177 10.29 55.92 13.18
C GLY A 177 10.88 54.85 14.12
N MET A 178 10.26 53.64 14.19
CA MET A 178 10.77 52.60 15.10
C MET A 178 12.08 52.01 14.61
N VAL A 179 12.25 51.85 13.33
CA VAL A 179 13.51 51.39 12.70
C VAL A 179 14.61 52.42 12.87
N ALA A 180 14.29 53.72 12.66
CA ALA A 180 15.20 54.81 12.85
C ALA A 180 15.66 54.91 14.32
N LYS A 181 14.74 54.81 15.25
CA LYS A 181 15.03 54.82 16.70
C LYS A 181 15.87 53.63 17.15
N TYR A 182 15.63 52.44 16.56
CA TYR A 182 16.41 51.25 16.86
C TYR A 182 17.83 51.38 16.29
N ARG A 183 17.97 51.91 15.10
CA ARG A 183 19.24 52.23 14.45
C ARG A 183 20.04 53.26 15.28
N GLU A 184 19.43 54.33 15.69
CA GLU A 184 20.03 55.38 16.55
C GLU A 184 20.50 54.81 17.91
N ASN A 185 19.66 53.97 18.55
CA ASN A 185 20.03 53.27 19.77
C ASN A 185 21.22 52.31 19.57
N LEU A 186 21.28 51.64 18.45
CA LEU A 186 22.36 50.72 18.08
C LEU A 186 23.67 51.52 17.89
N TYR A 187 23.63 52.60 17.11
CA TYR A 187 24.77 53.49 16.93
C TYR A 187 25.24 54.09 18.24
N GLY A 188 24.31 54.51 19.12
CA GLY A 188 24.66 55.04 20.45
C GLY A 188 25.30 53.99 21.38
N ARG A 189 24.97 52.69 21.19
CA ARG A 189 25.65 51.59 21.92
C ARG A 189 27.02 51.27 21.34
N LEU A 190 27.19 51.31 20.03
CA LEU A 190 28.46 51.10 19.34
C LEU A 190 29.44 52.21 19.68
N ALA A 191 29.03 53.48 19.66
CA ALA A 191 29.85 54.61 20.06
C ALA A 191 30.33 54.50 21.50
N ARG A 192 29.52 54.00 22.42
CA ARG A 192 29.89 53.78 23.82
C ARG A 192 30.82 52.59 24.06
N SER A 193 30.87 51.65 23.13
CA SER A 193 31.72 50.45 23.21
C SER A 193 33.18 50.70 22.80
N GLY A 194 33.51 51.86 22.26
CA GLY A 194 34.89 52.22 21.84
C GLY A 194 35.35 51.46 20.58
N LEU A 195 34.45 50.81 19.87
CA LEU A 195 34.77 50.15 18.62
C LEU A 195 34.68 51.16 17.47
N GLU A 196 35.78 51.40 16.74
CA GLU A 196 35.76 52.08 15.47
C GLU A 196 35.19 51.12 14.41
N ILE A 197 33.96 51.37 14.01
CA ILE A 197 33.29 50.60 12.94
C ILE A 197 33.11 51.54 11.76
N ASP A 198 33.70 51.20 10.65
CA ASP A 198 33.47 51.86 9.37
C ASP A 198 32.05 51.50 8.89
N LEU A 199 31.23 52.52 8.68
CA LEU A 199 29.78 52.40 8.46
C LEU A 199 29.37 52.85 7.06
N ASP A 200 30.27 52.71 6.07
CA ASP A 200 29.93 52.97 4.66
C ASP A 200 28.95 51.92 4.10
#